data_8e0c7d76b5663e138530e1517f707c55
#
_entry.id   8e0c7d76b5663e138530e1517f707c55
#
_cell.length_a   1.000
_cell.length_b   1.000
_cell.length_c   1.000
_cell.angle_alpha   90.00
_cell.angle_beta   90.00
_cell.angle_gamma   90.00
#
_symmetry.space_group_name_H-M   'P 1'
#
loop_
_entity.id
_entity.type
_entity.pdbx_description
1 polymer ?
#
loop_
_entity_poly.entity_id
_entity_poly.type
_entity_poly.pdbx_seq_one_letter_code
_entity_poly.pdbx_strand_id
1 'polypeptide(L)'
;FPLAITGAYLIFSRQWRELVNPWFLSGGLIALVFGFSWHLVNWQHYGQEFIDVHFGVLIFNRGFGEIEDSFYFLGYAEDFLRNYWPWLPFALVGLAQFGKRSFIEKDATSLLLFLWPVLAFVVMSTSKNHTIRYLLMIFPALAIIIAKTISTWLGPDRKNQALTIMTGVIAATILFVNATPFRAKVTLAQSSKEVREIAAIVNLNTPANQKIGNYRLTEWNPKHAMLFYSNRIVDRSITRDSQELIKQLSAHPEKTWLTSIQEFRNLMALHPDKLYLIQGNSRFAFFTSKKSQENIRYDFSNMQLPIVK
;
A
#
# COMPACT_ATOMS: atom_id res chain seq x y z
N PHE A 1 -14.29 -2.46 10.90
CA PHE A 1 -13.79 -3.61 11.66
C PHE A 1 -14.13 -3.53 13.15
N PRO A 2 -13.90 -2.44 13.92
CA PRO A 2 -14.20 -2.41 15.34
C PRO A 2 -15.64 -2.82 15.67
N LEU A 3 -16.63 -2.27 14.96
CA LEU A 3 -18.05 -2.62 15.16
C LEU A 3 -18.33 -4.10 14.89
N ALA A 4 -17.74 -4.68 13.85
CA ALA A 4 -17.91 -6.10 13.52
C ALA A 4 -17.30 -7.00 14.60
N ILE A 5 -16.10 -6.67 15.08
CA ILE A 5 -15.42 -7.41 16.15
C ILE A 5 -16.20 -7.32 17.45
N THR A 6 -16.65 -6.12 17.85
CA THR A 6 -17.44 -5.91 19.07
C THR A 6 -18.79 -6.60 18.96
N GLY A 7 -19.46 -6.50 17.80
CA GLY A 7 -20.72 -7.19 17.55
C GLY A 7 -20.57 -8.71 17.67
N ALA A 8 -19.56 -9.29 17.03
CA ALA A 8 -19.27 -10.71 17.14
C ALA A 8 -18.95 -11.11 18.61
N TYR A 9 -18.13 -10.31 19.30
CA TYR A 9 -17.86 -10.54 20.72
C TYR A 9 -19.14 -10.60 21.56
N LEU A 10 -20.06 -9.63 21.41
CA LEU A 10 -21.30 -9.58 22.16
C LEU A 10 -22.22 -10.76 21.83
N ILE A 11 -22.25 -11.21 20.58
CA ILE A 11 -23.02 -12.39 20.16
C ILE A 11 -22.42 -13.66 20.79
N PHE A 12 -21.12 -13.89 20.64
CA PHE A 12 -20.46 -15.11 21.15
C PHE A 12 -20.39 -15.16 22.68
N SER A 13 -20.28 -13.99 23.36
CA SER A 13 -20.38 -13.90 24.84
C SER A 13 -21.80 -13.99 25.34
N ARG A 14 -22.80 -14.16 24.47
CA ARG A 14 -24.24 -14.15 24.79
C ARG A 14 -24.76 -12.85 25.41
N GLN A 15 -24.05 -11.77 25.19
CA GLN A 15 -24.43 -10.42 25.63
C GLN A 15 -25.10 -9.62 24.49
N TRP A 16 -25.81 -10.30 23.60
CA TRP A 16 -26.43 -9.71 22.43
C TRP A 16 -27.40 -8.57 22.74
N ARG A 17 -27.98 -8.56 23.97
CA ARG A 17 -28.83 -7.46 24.45
C ARG A 17 -28.10 -6.13 24.55
N GLU A 18 -26.79 -6.14 24.75
CA GLU A 18 -25.96 -4.90 24.76
C GLU A 18 -25.88 -4.24 23.38
N LEU A 19 -26.17 -4.96 22.29
CA LEU A 19 -26.25 -4.36 20.94
C LEU A 19 -27.39 -3.35 20.81
N VAL A 20 -28.44 -3.48 21.62
CA VAL A 20 -29.59 -2.55 21.68
C VAL A 20 -29.54 -1.60 22.88
N ASN A 21 -28.46 -1.63 23.63
CA ASN A 21 -28.22 -0.71 24.73
C ASN A 21 -28.10 0.72 24.21
N PRO A 22 -28.83 1.71 24.76
CA PRO A 22 -28.78 3.09 24.30
C PRO A 22 -27.35 3.68 24.27
N TRP A 23 -26.50 3.32 25.22
CA TRP A 23 -25.11 3.76 25.27
C TRP A 23 -24.26 3.16 24.14
N PHE A 24 -24.50 1.89 23.81
CA PHE A 24 -23.84 1.25 22.68
C PHE A 24 -24.28 1.88 21.35
N LEU A 25 -25.58 2.09 21.18
CA LEU A 25 -26.14 2.72 19.97
C LEU A 25 -25.69 4.17 19.82
N SER A 26 -25.68 4.96 20.90
CA SER A 26 -25.18 6.34 20.86
C SER A 26 -23.69 6.40 20.53
N GLY A 27 -22.88 5.55 21.13
CA GLY A 27 -21.46 5.42 20.82
C GLY A 27 -21.23 5.01 19.36
N GLY A 28 -22.03 4.05 18.86
CA GLY A 28 -22.03 3.65 17.45
C GLY A 28 -22.40 4.79 16.50
N LEU A 29 -23.44 5.55 16.85
CA LEU A 29 -23.84 6.73 16.07
C LEU A 29 -22.74 7.80 16.03
N ILE A 30 -22.14 8.11 17.16
CA ILE A 30 -21.01 9.04 17.24
C ILE A 30 -19.86 8.54 16.35
N ALA A 31 -19.49 7.28 16.44
CA ALA A 31 -18.43 6.68 15.63
C ALA A 31 -18.75 6.76 14.11
N LEU A 32 -20.02 6.54 13.74
CA LEU A 32 -20.46 6.69 12.34
C LEU A 32 -20.38 8.15 11.88
N VAL A 33 -20.88 9.10 12.66
CA VAL A 33 -20.85 10.52 12.32
C VAL A 33 -19.40 10.98 12.11
N PHE A 34 -18.49 10.69 13.05
CA PHE A 34 -17.09 11.06 12.90
C PHE A 34 -16.39 10.29 11.78
N GLY A 35 -16.66 8.99 11.63
CA GLY A 35 -16.08 8.16 10.58
C GLY A 35 -16.53 8.59 9.17
N PHE A 36 -17.79 8.98 9.01
CA PHE A 36 -18.32 9.43 7.72
C PHE A 36 -18.09 10.91 7.43
N SER A 37 -17.77 11.73 8.43
CA SER A 37 -17.53 13.17 8.22
C SER A 37 -16.48 13.44 7.15
N TRP A 38 -15.39 12.70 7.15
CA TRP A 38 -14.32 12.79 6.14
C TRP A 38 -14.87 12.46 4.73
N HIS A 39 -15.71 11.43 4.61
CA HIS A 39 -16.31 11.04 3.33
C HIS A 39 -17.25 12.13 2.82
N LEU A 40 -18.06 12.74 3.69
CA LEU A 40 -18.95 13.83 3.34
C LEU A 40 -18.20 15.07 2.84
N VAL A 41 -17.14 15.46 3.55
CA VAL A 41 -16.30 16.60 3.15
C VAL A 41 -15.65 16.35 1.79
N ASN A 42 -15.11 15.15 1.56
CA ASN A 42 -14.52 14.83 0.26
C ASN A 42 -15.57 14.73 -0.85
N TRP A 43 -16.73 14.20 -0.56
CA TRP A 43 -17.84 14.18 -1.54
C TRP A 43 -18.30 15.60 -1.91
N GLN A 44 -18.43 16.49 -0.95
CA GLN A 44 -18.76 17.90 -1.22
C GLN A 44 -17.69 18.58 -2.07
N HIS A 45 -16.42 18.24 -1.88
CA HIS A 45 -15.31 18.89 -2.58
C HIS A 45 -15.04 18.30 -3.98
N TYR A 46 -15.14 16.99 -4.14
CA TYR A 46 -14.77 16.28 -5.37
C TYR A 46 -15.98 15.65 -6.09
N GLY A 47 -17.18 15.74 -5.52
CA GLY A 47 -18.43 15.26 -6.15
C GLY A 47 -18.39 13.77 -6.49
N GLN A 48 -18.93 13.44 -7.67
CA GLN A 48 -19.06 12.06 -8.14
C GLN A 48 -17.70 11.37 -8.33
N GLU A 49 -16.66 12.10 -8.70
CA GLU A 49 -15.30 11.52 -8.87
C GLU A 49 -14.80 10.86 -7.57
N PHE A 50 -15.09 11.45 -6.42
CA PHE A 50 -14.75 10.84 -5.13
C PHE A 50 -15.48 9.51 -4.93
N ILE A 51 -16.76 9.46 -5.23
CA ILE A 51 -17.58 8.23 -5.09
C ILE A 51 -17.03 7.14 -6.00
N ASP A 52 -16.81 7.44 -7.27
CA ASP A 52 -16.34 6.47 -8.26
C ASP A 52 -14.96 5.93 -7.93
N VAL A 53 -14.06 6.77 -7.45
CA VAL A 53 -12.70 6.37 -7.11
C VAL A 53 -12.66 5.68 -5.75
N HIS A 54 -13.25 6.28 -4.72
CA HIS A 54 -13.12 5.77 -3.36
C HIS A 54 -13.93 4.48 -3.15
N PHE A 55 -15.20 4.50 -3.50
CA PHE A 55 -16.07 3.34 -3.36
C PHE A 55 -15.94 2.39 -4.55
N GLY A 56 -15.97 2.90 -5.77
CA GLY A 56 -15.90 2.08 -6.99
C GLY A 56 -14.55 1.38 -7.11
N VAL A 57 -13.46 2.13 -7.27
CA VAL A 57 -12.13 1.55 -7.54
C VAL A 57 -11.47 0.99 -6.28
N LEU A 58 -11.43 1.76 -5.19
CA LEU A 58 -10.64 1.37 -4.02
C LEU A 58 -11.31 0.31 -3.13
N ILE A 59 -12.63 0.28 -3.07
CA ILE A 59 -13.37 -0.69 -2.25
C ILE A 59 -13.90 -1.82 -3.12
N PHE A 60 -14.80 -1.53 -4.07
CA PHE A 60 -15.46 -2.58 -4.84
C PHE A 60 -14.53 -3.30 -5.82
N ASN A 61 -13.82 -2.59 -6.69
CA ASN A 61 -12.97 -3.23 -7.68
C ASN A 61 -11.78 -3.96 -7.05
N ARG A 62 -11.18 -3.41 -5.99
CA ARG A 62 -10.09 -4.08 -5.28
C ARG A 62 -10.56 -5.23 -4.39
N GLY A 63 -11.75 -5.10 -3.78
CA GLY A 63 -12.30 -6.14 -2.93
C GLY A 63 -12.90 -7.30 -3.73
N PHE A 64 -13.69 -6.99 -4.77
CA PHE A 64 -14.57 -7.93 -5.44
C PHE A 64 -14.46 -7.93 -6.97
N GLY A 65 -13.80 -6.92 -7.56
CA GLY A 65 -13.68 -6.78 -9.02
C GLY A 65 -12.80 -7.85 -9.67
N GLU A 66 -12.88 -7.92 -11.00
CA GLU A 66 -11.97 -8.70 -11.81
C GLU A 66 -10.60 -8.01 -11.84
N ILE A 67 -9.69 -8.43 -10.99
CA ILE A 67 -8.28 -8.12 -11.11
C ILE A 67 -7.63 -9.31 -11.79
N GLU A 68 -6.66 -9.06 -12.67
CA GLU A 68 -5.95 -10.06 -13.48
C GLU A 68 -5.28 -11.18 -12.66
N ASP A 69 -5.17 -11.03 -11.34
CA ASP A 69 -4.65 -12.06 -10.45
C ASP A 69 -5.76 -13.02 -10.00
N SER A 70 -5.49 -14.30 -10.16
CA SER A 70 -6.37 -15.36 -9.67
C SER A 70 -6.63 -15.19 -8.18
N PHE A 71 -7.91 -15.24 -7.78
CA PHE A 71 -8.29 -15.24 -6.37
C PHE A 71 -7.60 -16.41 -5.65
N TYR A 72 -6.80 -16.07 -4.66
CA TYR A 72 -6.10 -17.06 -3.84
C TYR A 72 -6.38 -16.79 -2.36
N PHE A 73 -7.34 -17.52 -1.81
CA PHE A 73 -7.77 -17.36 -0.40
C PHE A 73 -6.61 -17.46 0.60
N LEU A 74 -5.61 -18.30 0.30
CA LEU A 74 -4.44 -18.49 1.16
C LEU A 74 -3.32 -17.45 0.96
N GLY A 75 -3.51 -16.44 0.11
CA GLY A 75 -2.49 -15.43 -0.15
C GLY A 75 -1.97 -14.74 1.11
N TYR A 76 -2.86 -14.40 2.04
CA TYR A 76 -2.42 -13.86 3.33
C TYR A 76 -1.71 -14.89 4.23
N ALA A 77 -2.06 -16.17 4.14
CA ALA A 77 -1.35 -17.20 4.90
C ALA A 77 0.09 -17.35 4.39
N GLU A 78 0.31 -17.30 3.07
CA GLU A 78 1.64 -17.29 2.47
C GLU A 78 2.43 -16.04 2.88
N ASP A 79 1.81 -14.86 2.84
CA ASP A 79 2.41 -13.61 3.30
C ASP A 79 2.82 -13.67 4.77
N PHE A 80 1.98 -14.29 5.63
CA PHE A 80 2.30 -14.50 7.03
C PHE A 80 3.46 -15.48 7.22
N LEU A 81 3.47 -16.59 6.49
CA LEU A 81 4.58 -17.55 6.53
C LEU A 81 5.90 -16.88 6.13
N ARG A 82 5.88 -16.00 5.15
CA ARG A 82 7.07 -15.34 4.60
C ARG A 82 7.55 -14.17 5.44
N ASN A 83 6.63 -13.36 5.96
CA ASN A 83 6.96 -12.07 6.58
C ASN A 83 6.82 -12.06 8.12
N TYR A 84 6.02 -12.98 8.69
CA TYR A 84 5.76 -13.04 10.13
C TYR A 84 6.48 -14.20 10.83
N TRP A 85 7.18 -14.96 10.08
CA TRP A 85 8.16 -15.91 10.55
C TRP A 85 9.03 -15.34 11.65
N PRO A 86 9.55 -15.34 12.54
CA PRO A 86 9.70 -16.26 13.65
C PRO A 86 8.55 -16.21 14.69
N TRP A 87 7.65 -15.27 14.58
CA TRP A 87 6.53 -15.08 15.53
C TRP A 87 5.34 -16.01 15.27
N LEU A 88 5.25 -16.54 14.06
CA LEU A 88 4.12 -17.34 13.62
C LEU A 88 3.85 -18.59 14.49
N PRO A 89 4.85 -19.41 14.89
CA PRO A 89 4.61 -20.56 15.77
C PRO A 89 3.98 -20.16 17.11
N PHE A 90 4.48 -19.09 17.72
CA PHE A 90 3.93 -18.56 18.97
C PHE A 90 2.51 -17.99 18.80
N ALA A 91 2.24 -17.34 17.68
CA ALA A 91 0.91 -16.84 17.34
C ALA A 91 -0.08 -17.99 17.19
N LEU A 92 0.24 -19.06 16.47
CA LEU A 92 -0.62 -20.21 16.25
C LEU A 92 -0.91 -20.95 17.56
N VAL A 93 0.11 -21.24 18.35
CA VAL A 93 -0.07 -21.87 19.67
C VAL A 93 -0.90 -20.97 20.59
N GLY A 94 -0.59 -19.68 20.59
CA GLY A 94 -1.34 -18.71 21.37
C GLY A 94 -2.80 -18.62 20.95
N LEU A 95 -3.10 -18.54 19.67
CA LEU A 95 -4.47 -18.54 19.14
C LEU A 95 -5.22 -19.81 19.56
N ALA A 96 -4.58 -21.00 19.48
CA ALA A 96 -5.20 -22.24 19.94
C ALA A 96 -5.51 -22.21 21.44
N GLN A 97 -4.58 -21.71 22.28
CA GLN A 97 -4.80 -21.57 23.73
C GLN A 97 -5.93 -20.57 24.05
N PHE A 98 -5.92 -19.40 23.39
CA PHE A 98 -6.96 -18.38 23.59
C PHE A 98 -8.31 -18.87 23.07
N GLY A 99 -8.35 -19.58 21.95
CA GLY A 99 -9.57 -20.22 21.44
C GLY A 99 -10.14 -21.23 22.45
N LYS A 100 -9.29 -22.11 23.02
CA LYS A 100 -9.71 -23.05 24.07
C LYS A 100 -10.29 -22.32 25.27
N ARG A 101 -9.60 -21.30 25.78
CA ARG A 101 -10.09 -20.49 26.92
C ARG A 101 -11.41 -19.78 26.61
N SER A 102 -11.55 -19.27 25.40
CA SER A 102 -12.75 -18.55 24.96
C SER A 102 -13.99 -19.44 24.94
N PHE A 103 -13.89 -20.63 24.34
CA PHE A 103 -15.04 -21.48 24.09
C PHE A 103 -15.27 -22.53 25.17
N ILE A 104 -14.21 -23.01 25.83
CA ILE A 104 -14.34 -24.05 26.89
C ILE A 104 -14.40 -23.38 28.25
N GLU A 105 -13.50 -22.46 28.58
CA GLU A 105 -13.42 -21.81 29.89
C GLU A 105 -14.29 -20.55 29.97
N LYS A 106 -14.88 -20.11 28.85
CA LYS A 106 -15.75 -18.94 28.72
C LYS A 106 -15.09 -17.63 29.19
N ASP A 107 -13.80 -17.52 29.03
CA ASP A 107 -13.07 -16.30 29.38
C ASP A 107 -13.31 -15.19 28.33
N ALA A 108 -13.99 -14.13 28.79
CA ALA A 108 -14.40 -13.01 27.95
C ALA A 108 -13.21 -12.26 27.32
N THR A 109 -12.12 -12.10 28.07
CA THR A 109 -10.92 -11.41 27.56
C THR A 109 -10.25 -12.23 26.47
N SER A 110 -10.11 -13.55 26.68
CA SER A 110 -9.59 -14.45 25.67
C SER A 110 -10.46 -14.48 24.42
N LEU A 111 -11.79 -14.41 24.58
CA LEU A 111 -12.72 -14.38 23.46
C LEU A 111 -12.49 -13.13 22.57
N LEU A 112 -12.38 -11.95 23.16
CA LEU A 112 -12.12 -10.73 22.40
C LEU A 112 -10.79 -10.80 21.64
N LEU A 113 -9.71 -11.22 22.34
CA LEU A 113 -8.38 -11.32 21.75
C LEU A 113 -8.30 -12.40 20.68
N PHE A 114 -9.08 -13.47 20.78
CA PHE A 114 -9.18 -14.50 19.74
C PHE A 114 -9.97 -14.03 18.52
N LEU A 115 -11.16 -13.46 18.76
CA LEU A 115 -12.02 -13.01 17.66
C LEU A 115 -11.41 -11.90 16.85
N TRP A 116 -10.69 -10.99 17.46
CA TRP A 116 -10.11 -9.84 16.76
C TRP A 116 -9.21 -10.25 15.57
N PRO A 117 -8.09 -10.97 15.76
CA PRO A 117 -7.24 -11.34 14.62
C PRO A 117 -7.91 -12.34 13.69
N VAL A 118 -8.72 -13.28 14.20
CA VAL A 118 -9.36 -14.32 13.38
C VAL A 118 -10.39 -13.72 12.44
N LEU A 119 -11.31 -12.88 12.94
CA LEU A 119 -12.32 -12.25 12.09
C LEU A 119 -11.71 -11.31 11.07
N ALA A 120 -10.73 -10.48 11.49
CA ALA A 120 -10.09 -9.56 10.57
C ALA A 120 -9.30 -10.32 9.49
N PHE A 121 -8.61 -11.41 9.84
CA PHE A 121 -7.92 -12.27 8.89
C PHE A 121 -8.88 -12.91 7.89
N VAL A 122 -9.97 -13.53 8.38
CA VAL A 122 -10.97 -14.17 7.52
C VAL A 122 -11.61 -13.17 6.56
N VAL A 123 -12.07 -12.02 7.08
CA VAL A 123 -12.70 -10.99 6.24
C VAL A 123 -11.72 -10.45 5.20
N MET A 124 -10.46 -10.19 5.56
CA MET A 124 -9.47 -9.72 4.58
C MET A 124 -9.13 -10.80 3.55
N SER A 125 -9.12 -12.07 3.93
CA SER A 125 -8.85 -13.18 3.01
C SER A 125 -9.95 -13.38 1.95
N THR A 126 -11.13 -12.79 2.11
CA THR A 126 -12.16 -12.77 1.05
C THR A 126 -11.91 -11.74 -0.03
N SER A 127 -11.00 -10.78 0.21
CA SER A 127 -10.61 -9.78 -0.80
C SER A 127 -9.74 -10.41 -1.87
N LYS A 128 -9.91 -10.02 -3.13
CA LYS A 128 -9.07 -10.46 -4.25
C LYS A 128 -7.67 -9.83 -4.24
N ASN A 129 -7.51 -8.68 -3.61
CA ASN A 129 -6.22 -7.99 -3.53
C ASN A 129 -5.57 -8.21 -2.17
N HIS A 130 -4.52 -9.04 -2.13
CA HIS A 130 -3.78 -9.35 -0.92
C HIS A 130 -2.59 -8.42 -0.75
N THR A 131 -2.58 -7.69 0.35
CA THR A 131 -1.44 -6.85 0.75
C THR A 131 -1.30 -6.92 2.26
N ILE A 132 -0.16 -7.38 2.78
CA ILE A 132 0.11 -7.56 4.22
C ILE A 132 -0.22 -6.30 5.05
N ARG A 133 -0.13 -5.10 4.45
CA ARG A 133 -0.50 -3.84 5.10
C ARG A 133 -1.95 -3.78 5.58
N TYR A 134 -2.86 -4.47 4.93
CA TYR A 134 -4.26 -4.52 5.34
C TYR A 134 -4.48 -5.33 6.62
N LEU A 135 -3.52 -6.18 6.97
CA LEU A 135 -3.53 -6.95 8.22
C LEU A 135 -2.86 -6.24 9.39
N LEU A 136 -2.38 -4.99 9.24
CA LEU A 136 -1.77 -4.24 10.34
C LEU A 136 -2.66 -4.17 11.59
N MET A 137 -3.98 -4.16 11.39
CA MET A 137 -4.95 -4.10 12.49
C MET A 137 -4.95 -5.34 13.40
N ILE A 138 -4.43 -6.49 12.94
CA ILE A 138 -4.40 -7.71 13.77
C ILE A 138 -3.14 -7.82 14.64
N PHE A 139 -2.07 -7.13 14.28
CA PHE A 139 -0.78 -7.25 14.98
C PHE A 139 -0.82 -6.86 16.47
N PRO A 140 -1.57 -5.83 16.92
CA PRO A 140 -1.69 -5.55 18.34
C PRO A 140 -2.25 -6.74 19.14
N ALA A 141 -3.32 -7.38 18.64
CA ALA A 141 -3.89 -8.55 19.30
C ALA A 141 -2.92 -9.74 19.27
N LEU A 142 -2.28 -10.01 18.14
CA LEU A 142 -1.27 -11.07 18.03
C LEU A 142 -0.09 -10.82 18.97
N ALA A 143 0.38 -9.59 19.10
CA ALA A 143 1.47 -9.24 20.02
C ALA A 143 1.12 -9.57 21.47
N ILE A 144 -0.11 -9.25 21.91
CA ILE A 144 -0.61 -9.59 23.26
C ILE A 144 -0.68 -11.11 23.44
N ILE A 145 -1.24 -11.82 22.45
CA ILE A 145 -1.37 -13.29 22.49
C ILE A 145 0.02 -13.95 22.58
N ILE A 146 0.96 -13.53 21.74
CA ILE A 146 2.35 -14.04 21.71
C ILE A 146 3.05 -13.76 23.03
N ALA A 147 2.98 -12.52 23.52
CA ALA A 147 3.59 -12.14 24.78
C ALA A 147 3.07 -12.98 25.94
N LYS A 148 1.76 -13.21 26.00
CA LYS A 148 1.14 -14.05 27.03
C LYS A 148 1.57 -15.51 26.90
N THR A 149 1.61 -16.04 25.69
CA THR A 149 2.07 -17.42 25.42
C THR A 149 3.50 -17.62 25.87
N ILE A 150 4.42 -16.76 25.44
CA ILE A 150 5.83 -16.81 25.82
C ILE A 150 5.97 -16.65 27.35
N SER A 151 5.26 -15.69 27.95
CA SER A 151 5.36 -15.46 29.40
C SER A 151 4.85 -16.64 30.23
N THR A 152 3.90 -17.40 29.70
CA THR A 152 3.39 -18.61 30.36
C THR A 152 4.43 -19.74 30.32
N TRP A 153 5.16 -19.87 29.22
CA TRP A 153 6.21 -20.90 29.07
C TRP A 153 7.48 -20.61 29.88
N LEU A 154 7.85 -19.32 29.97
CA LEU A 154 9.08 -18.93 30.70
C LEU A 154 8.95 -19.03 32.22
N GLY A 155 7.73 -19.00 32.74
CA GLY A 155 7.50 -18.94 34.19
C GLY A 155 7.86 -17.58 34.82
N PRO A 156 7.56 -17.36 36.09
CA PRO A 156 7.76 -16.08 36.76
C PRO A 156 9.24 -15.67 36.87
N ASP A 157 10.13 -16.60 37.14
CA ASP A 157 11.54 -16.31 37.46
C ASP A 157 12.36 -15.84 36.23
N ARG A 158 11.93 -16.22 35.01
CA ARG A 158 12.64 -15.88 33.77
C ARG A 158 12.06 -14.72 33.01
N LYS A 159 10.93 -14.16 33.44
CA LYS A 159 10.23 -13.07 32.75
C LYS A 159 11.09 -11.81 32.61
N ASN A 160 11.76 -11.42 33.69
CA ASN A 160 12.60 -10.21 33.68
C ASN A 160 13.81 -10.38 32.77
N GLN A 161 14.43 -11.55 32.77
CA GLN A 161 15.53 -11.84 31.86
C GLN A 161 15.10 -11.82 30.40
N ALA A 162 13.97 -12.44 30.08
CA ALA A 162 13.41 -12.42 28.73
C ALA A 162 13.06 -10.99 28.27
N LEU A 163 12.47 -10.18 29.15
CA LEU A 163 12.15 -8.77 28.84
C LEU A 163 13.42 -7.97 28.55
N THR A 164 14.47 -8.15 29.37
CA THR A 164 15.76 -7.48 29.17
C THR A 164 16.40 -7.89 27.85
N ILE A 165 16.41 -9.19 27.52
CA ILE A 165 16.95 -9.69 26.24
C ILE A 165 16.14 -9.13 25.06
N MET A 166 14.82 -9.20 25.11
CA MET A 166 13.95 -8.67 24.04
C MET A 166 14.17 -7.16 23.83
N THR A 167 14.22 -6.39 24.91
CA THR A 167 14.49 -4.95 24.84
C THR A 167 15.86 -4.68 24.22
N GLY A 168 16.88 -5.44 24.62
CA GLY A 168 18.21 -5.36 24.04
C GLY A 168 18.23 -5.68 22.53
N VAL A 169 17.55 -6.75 22.11
CA VAL A 169 17.43 -7.13 20.67
C VAL A 169 16.70 -6.07 19.87
N ILE A 170 15.59 -5.52 20.40
CA ILE A 170 14.84 -4.43 19.73
C ILE A 170 15.71 -3.19 19.60
N ALA A 171 16.38 -2.77 20.67
CA ALA A 171 17.30 -1.63 20.67
C ALA A 171 18.45 -1.83 19.67
N ALA A 172 19.08 -2.99 19.67
CA ALA A 172 20.14 -3.33 18.72
C ALA A 172 19.64 -3.33 17.26
N THR A 173 18.43 -3.85 17.01
CA THR A 173 17.81 -3.83 15.69
C THR A 173 17.53 -2.41 15.22
N ILE A 174 16.97 -1.56 16.09
CA ILE A 174 16.72 -0.15 15.78
C ILE A 174 18.03 0.58 15.46
N LEU A 175 19.06 0.38 16.27
CA LEU A 175 20.38 0.97 16.03
C LEU A 175 20.99 0.46 14.72
N PHE A 176 20.94 -0.84 14.45
CA PHE A 176 21.43 -1.42 13.20
C PHE A 176 20.73 -0.85 11.98
N VAL A 177 19.40 -0.80 11.98
CA VAL A 177 18.61 -0.28 10.85
C VAL A 177 18.91 1.21 10.60
N ASN A 178 19.13 2.00 11.66
CA ASN A 178 19.42 3.43 11.52
C ASN A 178 20.88 3.74 11.20
N ALA A 179 21.82 2.93 11.68
CA ALA A 179 23.26 3.14 11.49
C ALA A 179 23.78 2.58 10.14
N THR A 180 23.02 1.73 9.48
CA THR A 180 23.46 1.07 8.25
C THR A 180 22.68 1.56 7.00
N PRO A 181 23.25 1.41 5.77
CA PRO A 181 22.53 1.66 4.53
C PRO A 181 21.33 0.75 4.30
N PHE A 182 21.06 -0.19 5.20
CA PHE A 182 19.92 -1.10 5.15
C PHE A 182 18.59 -0.35 5.06
N ARG A 183 18.46 0.76 5.79
CA ARG A 183 17.31 1.66 5.69
C ARG A 183 17.06 2.16 4.27
N ALA A 184 18.11 2.51 3.54
CA ALA A 184 18.00 2.97 2.16
C ALA A 184 17.59 1.85 1.18
N LYS A 185 17.92 0.59 1.49
CA LYS A 185 17.53 -0.57 0.68
C LYS A 185 16.12 -1.07 0.95
N VAL A 186 15.65 -0.94 2.20
CA VAL A 186 14.33 -1.43 2.64
C VAL A 186 13.23 -0.38 2.42
N THR A 187 13.57 0.90 2.46
CA THR A 187 12.59 1.95 2.19
C THR A 187 12.37 2.11 0.69
N LEU A 188 11.13 2.43 0.31
CA LEU A 188 10.69 2.85 -1.03
C LEU A 188 11.52 4.02 -1.61
N ALA A 189 12.60 4.42 -0.95
CA ALA A 189 13.45 5.56 -1.24
C ALA A 189 14.10 5.50 -2.62
N GLN A 190 14.35 4.29 -3.14
CA GLN A 190 15.04 4.17 -4.43
C GLN A 190 14.12 4.57 -5.59
N SER A 191 12.87 4.10 -5.60
CA SER A 191 11.91 4.52 -6.64
C SER A 191 11.50 5.99 -6.51
N SER A 192 11.49 6.55 -5.31
CA SER A 192 11.18 7.96 -5.09
C SER A 192 12.33 8.89 -5.46
N LYS A 193 13.59 8.47 -5.34
CA LYS A 193 14.75 9.24 -5.78
C LYS A 193 14.73 9.45 -7.29
N GLU A 194 14.52 8.38 -8.05
CA GLU A 194 14.47 8.43 -9.52
C GLU A 194 13.32 9.32 -10.03
N VAL A 195 12.15 9.24 -9.38
CA VAL A 195 11.01 10.11 -9.72
C VAL A 195 11.29 11.56 -9.33
N ARG A 196 11.95 11.80 -8.19
CA ARG A 196 12.29 13.15 -7.71
C ARG A 196 13.24 13.89 -8.68
N GLU A 197 14.20 13.19 -9.27
CA GLU A 197 15.09 13.74 -10.27
C GLU A 197 14.35 14.27 -11.49
N ILE A 198 13.33 13.54 -11.98
CA ILE A 198 12.48 13.97 -13.09
C ILE A 198 11.50 15.06 -12.66
N ALA A 199 10.93 14.95 -11.46
CA ALA A 199 9.92 15.89 -10.95
C ALA A 199 10.43 17.34 -10.90
N ALA A 200 11.72 17.55 -10.67
CA ALA A 200 12.34 18.88 -10.67
C ALA A 200 12.17 19.58 -12.03
N ILE A 201 12.19 18.84 -13.13
CA ILE A 201 12.10 19.37 -14.50
C ILE A 201 10.65 19.41 -15.01
N VAL A 202 9.79 18.54 -14.47
CA VAL A 202 8.37 18.49 -14.85
C VAL A 202 7.69 19.85 -14.67
N ASN A 203 7.98 20.56 -13.58
CA ASN A 203 7.39 21.87 -13.32
C ASN A 203 7.74 22.93 -14.35
N LEU A 204 8.91 22.82 -14.99
CA LEU A 204 9.36 23.74 -16.04
C LEU A 204 8.71 23.45 -17.40
N ASN A 205 8.33 22.19 -17.64
CA ASN A 205 7.89 21.72 -18.95
C ASN A 205 6.38 21.36 -18.99
N THR A 206 5.70 21.34 -17.86
CA THR A 206 4.25 21.00 -17.79
C THR A 206 3.50 22.08 -17.04
N PRO A 207 2.53 22.78 -17.68
CA PRO A 207 1.67 23.73 -17.01
C PRO A 207 0.89 23.11 -15.83
N ALA A 208 0.53 23.94 -14.85
CA ALA A 208 -0.13 23.47 -13.64
C ALA A 208 -1.49 22.79 -13.86
N ASN A 209 -2.20 23.22 -14.90
CA ASN A 209 -3.51 22.73 -15.31
C ASN A 209 -3.44 21.52 -16.26
N GLN A 210 -2.25 21.10 -16.69
CA GLN A 210 -2.08 20.01 -17.64
C GLN A 210 -1.67 18.73 -16.92
N LYS A 211 -2.32 17.61 -17.27
CA LYS A 211 -1.94 16.26 -16.81
C LYS A 211 -0.80 15.72 -17.67
N ILE A 212 0.15 15.05 -17.03
CA ILE A 212 1.20 14.30 -17.71
C ILE A 212 0.59 13.04 -18.31
N GLY A 213 0.79 12.79 -19.60
CA GLY A 213 0.35 11.57 -20.25
C GLY A 213 1.06 10.34 -19.66
N ASN A 214 0.37 9.20 -19.66
CA ASN A 214 0.89 7.94 -19.16
C ASN A 214 0.98 6.92 -20.29
N TYR A 215 2.20 6.52 -20.63
CA TYR A 215 2.41 5.46 -21.61
C TYR A 215 2.95 4.20 -20.95
N ARG A 216 2.15 3.12 -20.96
CA ARG A 216 2.47 1.80 -20.41
C ARG A 216 3.02 1.76 -18.97
N LEU A 217 2.90 2.85 -18.21
CA LEU A 217 3.36 2.89 -16.83
C LEU A 217 2.24 2.37 -15.91
N THR A 218 2.31 1.10 -15.56
CA THR A 218 1.33 0.43 -14.69
C THR A 218 1.58 0.65 -13.21
N GLU A 219 2.83 0.94 -12.82
CA GLU A 219 3.22 1.13 -11.44
C GLU A 219 2.52 2.34 -10.77
N TRP A 220 2.04 2.15 -9.56
CA TRP A 220 1.37 3.20 -8.78
C TRP A 220 2.35 4.22 -8.18
N ASN A 221 3.45 3.74 -7.63
CA ASN A 221 4.39 4.56 -6.87
C ASN A 221 4.94 5.76 -7.65
N PRO A 222 5.38 5.62 -8.91
CA PRO A 222 5.89 6.76 -9.68
C PRO A 222 4.85 7.86 -9.89
N LYS A 223 3.58 7.50 -10.09
CA LYS A 223 2.48 8.46 -10.32
C LYS A 223 2.22 9.31 -9.09
N HIS A 224 2.16 8.69 -7.92
CA HIS A 224 1.95 9.41 -6.66
C HIS A 224 3.18 10.20 -6.22
N ALA A 225 4.37 9.65 -6.42
CA ALA A 225 5.60 10.37 -6.15
C ALA A 225 5.75 11.59 -7.08
N MET A 226 5.35 11.49 -8.36
CA MET A 226 5.34 12.60 -9.28
C MET A 226 4.41 13.71 -8.79
N LEU A 227 3.18 13.38 -8.39
CA LEU A 227 2.25 14.35 -7.81
C LEU A 227 2.84 15.05 -6.58
N PHE A 228 3.47 14.28 -5.67
CA PHE A 228 4.04 14.81 -4.44
C PHE A 228 5.21 15.77 -4.69
N TYR A 229 6.14 15.41 -5.60
CA TYR A 229 7.35 16.19 -5.84
C TYR A 229 7.17 17.33 -6.86
N SER A 230 6.29 17.18 -7.84
CA SER A 230 6.09 18.17 -8.91
C SER A 230 4.78 18.92 -8.84
N ASN A 231 3.87 18.53 -7.94
CA ASN A 231 2.49 19.03 -7.94
C ASN A 231 1.81 18.91 -9.34
N ARG A 232 2.13 17.83 -10.07
CA ARG A 232 1.54 17.50 -11.37
C ARG A 232 0.95 16.11 -11.35
N ILE A 233 -0.20 15.95 -11.95
CA ILE A 233 -0.93 14.68 -12.01
C ILE A 233 -0.50 13.91 -13.25
N VAL A 234 -0.04 12.68 -13.08
CA VAL A 234 0.09 11.71 -14.16
C VAL A 234 -1.29 11.12 -14.46
N ASP A 235 -1.68 11.10 -15.74
CA ASP A 235 -2.97 10.59 -16.15
C ASP A 235 -3.18 9.14 -15.66
N ARG A 236 -4.37 8.85 -15.17
CA ARG A 236 -4.74 7.50 -14.73
C ARG A 236 -4.96 6.57 -15.91
N SER A 237 -5.46 7.10 -17.02
CA SER A 237 -5.61 6.35 -18.26
C SER A 237 -4.23 5.96 -18.79
N ILE A 238 -4.05 4.68 -19.11
CA ILE A 238 -2.79 4.16 -19.62
C ILE A 238 -2.93 4.01 -21.13
N THR A 239 -2.19 4.80 -21.89
CA THR A 239 -2.06 4.59 -23.34
C THR A 239 -1.13 3.40 -23.55
N ARG A 240 -1.63 2.32 -24.13
CA ARG A 240 -0.88 1.07 -24.33
C ARG A 240 -0.41 0.89 -25.79
N ASP A 241 -1.12 1.46 -26.73
CA ASP A 241 -0.80 1.39 -28.15
C ASP A 241 0.12 2.55 -28.58
N SER A 242 1.18 2.20 -29.30
CA SER A 242 2.15 3.19 -29.82
C SER A 242 1.56 4.10 -30.90
N GLN A 243 0.64 3.59 -31.74
CA GLN A 243 -0.01 4.39 -32.78
C GLN A 243 -0.97 5.41 -32.17
N GLU A 244 -1.73 5.00 -31.14
CA GLU A 244 -2.60 5.90 -30.39
C GLU A 244 -1.77 6.99 -29.66
N LEU A 245 -0.62 6.62 -29.09
CA LEU A 245 0.30 7.59 -28.51
C LEU A 245 0.77 8.62 -29.53
N ILE A 246 1.22 8.18 -30.72
CA ILE A 246 1.69 9.09 -31.79
C ILE A 246 0.56 10.00 -32.27
N LYS A 247 -0.66 9.48 -32.37
CA LYS A 247 -1.84 10.29 -32.70
C LYS A 247 -2.09 11.38 -31.66
N GLN A 248 -2.04 11.04 -30.37
CA GLN A 248 -2.20 11.99 -29.28
C GLN A 248 -1.06 13.02 -29.22
N LEU A 249 0.18 12.61 -29.46
CA LEU A 249 1.34 13.48 -29.55
C LEU A 249 1.23 14.46 -30.73
N SER A 250 0.65 14.01 -31.86
CA SER A 250 0.44 14.88 -33.02
C SER A 250 -0.69 15.87 -32.81
N ALA A 251 -1.74 15.47 -32.08
CA ALA A 251 -2.87 16.33 -31.75
C ALA A 251 -2.55 17.37 -30.66
N HIS A 252 -1.68 16.99 -29.72
CA HIS A 252 -1.28 17.81 -28.57
C HIS A 252 0.25 17.82 -28.40
N PRO A 253 0.99 18.49 -29.28
CA PRO A 253 2.45 18.47 -29.26
C PRO A 253 3.09 19.09 -28.01
N GLU A 254 2.35 19.92 -27.28
CA GLU A 254 2.74 20.51 -26.01
C GLU A 254 2.58 19.56 -24.81
N LYS A 255 1.87 18.45 -24.98
CA LYS A 255 1.62 17.50 -23.90
C LYS A 255 2.89 16.71 -23.60
N THR A 256 3.21 16.64 -22.32
CA THR A 256 4.34 15.84 -21.81
C THR A 256 3.90 14.46 -21.37
N TRP A 257 4.79 13.48 -21.46
CA TRP A 257 4.50 12.09 -21.20
C TRP A 257 5.54 11.46 -20.29
N LEU A 258 5.11 10.50 -19.48
CA LEU A 258 5.96 9.70 -18.61
C LEU A 258 5.82 8.21 -18.97
N THR A 259 6.96 7.52 -19.06
CA THR A 259 7.03 6.08 -19.30
C THR A 259 8.28 5.49 -18.63
N SER A 260 8.44 4.16 -18.68
CA SER A 260 9.72 3.54 -18.31
C SER A 260 10.79 3.82 -19.37
N ILE A 261 12.05 3.84 -18.97
CA ILE A 261 13.16 4.08 -19.91
C ILE A 261 13.23 2.99 -20.99
N GLN A 262 12.85 1.76 -20.65
CA GLN A 262 12.82 0.66 -21.61
C GLN A 262 11.73 0.86 -22.67
N GLU A 263 10.52 1.23 -22.26
CA GLU A 263 9.42 1.51 -23.20
C GLU A 263 9.75 2.75 -24.07
N PHE A 264 10.41 3.74 -23.52
CA PHE A 264 10.86 4.90 -24.30
C PHE A 264 11.86 4.50 -25.39
N ARG A 265 12.82 3.61 -25.08
CA ARG A 265 13.76 3.07 -26.09
C ARG A 265 13.05 2.32 -27.20
N ASN A 266 12.07 1.49 -26.83
CA ASN A 266 11.25 0.77 -27.79
C ASN A 266 10.49 1.74 -28.71
N LEU A 267 9.92 2.81 -28.15
CA LEU A 267 9.25 3.86 -28.93
C LEU A 267 10.19 4.62 -29.85
N MET A 268 11.39 4.97 -29.39
CA MET A 268 12.41 5.65 -30.19
C MET A 268 12.90 4.80 -31.36
N ALA A 269 12.99 3.48 -31.19
CA ALA A 269 13.33 2.56 -32.27
C ALA A 269 12.24 2.50 -33.37
N LEU A 270 10.96 2.65 -32.98
CA LEU A 270 9.83 2.65 -33.91
C LEU A 270 9.56 4.02 -34.55
N HIS A 271 9.82 5.11 -33.81
CA HIS A 271 9.43 6.48 -34.18
C HIS A 271 10.53 7.51 -33.83
N PRO A 272 11.74 7.42 -34.41
CA PRO A 272 12.90 8.18 -33.96
C PRO A 272 12.75 9.72 -34.10
N ASP A 273 11.97 10.18 -35.08
CA ASP A 273 11.82 11.60 -35.39
C ASP A 273 10.61 12.29 -34.75
N LYS A 274 9.78 11.51 -34.02
CA LYS A 274 8.52 12.02 -33.44
C LYS A 274 8.59 12.25 -31.92
N LEU A 275 9.68 11.84 -31.28
CA LEU A 275 9.81 11.84 -29.83
C LEU A 275 11.07 12.60 -29.41
N TYR A 276 10.91 13.48 -28.42
CA TYR A 276 12.02 14.24 -27.84
C TYR A 276 12.06 13.98 -26.33
N LEU A 277 13.17 13.42 -25.85
CA LEU A 277 13.41 13.24 -24.43
C LEU A 277 13.64 14.61 -23.79
N ILE A 278 12.87 14.93 -22.77
CA ILE A 278 13.11 16.12 -21.95
C ILE A 278 14.08 15.76 -20.84
N GLN A 279 13.83 14.64 -20.13
CA GLN A 279 14.68 14.13 -19.06
C GLN A 279 14.51 12.62 -18.95
N GLY A 280 15.60 11.92 -18.70
CA GLY A 280 15.60 10.48 -18.41
C GLY A 280 16.56 10.14 -17.30
N ASN A 281 16.32 8.99 -16.67
CA ASN A 281 17.23 8.36 -15.74
C ASN A 281 17.24 6.83 -15.96
N SER A 282 17.81 6.08 -15.04
CA SER A 282 17.91 4.62 -15.13
C SER A 282 16.57 3.89 -15.27
N ARG A 283 15.46 4.50 -14.87
CA ARG A 283 14.17 3.85 -14.80
C ARG A 283 13.06 4.51 -15.62
N PHE A 284 13.04 5.83 -15.69
CA PHE A 284 11.95 6.59 -16.30
C PHE A 284 12.45 7.54 -17.39
N ALA A 285 11.56 7.81 -18.35
CA ALA A 285 11.73 8.81 -19.39
C ALA A 285 10.54 9.77 -19.36
N PHE A 286 10.85 11.07 -19.34
CA PHE A 286 9.90 12.17 -19.48
C PHE A 286 10.14 12.83 -20.84
N PHE A 287 9.11 12.87 -21.70
CA PHE A 287 9.26 13.18 -23.11
C PHE A 287 8.05 13.92 -23.69
N THR A 288 8.21 14.45 -24.90
CA THR A 288 7.18 15.17 -25.66
C THR A 288 7.40 14.95 -27.18
N SER A 289 6.48 15.42 -28.01
CA SER A 289 6.69 15.50 -29.47
C SER A 289 7.21 16.86 -29.93
N LYS A 290 7.17 17.89 -29.08
CA LYS A 290 7.60 19.24 -29.43
C LYS A 290 9.11 19.39 -29.23
N LYS A 291 9.82 19.78 -30.30
CA LYS A 291 11.21 20.17 -30.23
C LYS A 291 11.28 21.54 -29.53
N SER A 292 11.83 21.59 -28.32
CA SER A 292 12.18 22.83 -27.63
C SER A 292 13.68 23.07 -27.79
N GLN A 293 14.13 24.33 -27.70
CA GLN A 293 15.56 24.65 -27.73
C GLN A 293 16.34 24.02 -26.55
N GLU A 294 15.65 23.68 -25.48
CA GLU A 294 16.21 23.04 -24.27
C GLU A 294 16.13 21.51 -24.29
N ASN A 295 15.45 20.92 -25.29
CA ASN A 295 15.36 19.46 -25.39
C ASN A 295 16.70 18.91 -25.95
N ILE A 296 17.47 18.30 -25.08
CA ILE A 296 18.73 17.66 -25.46
C ILE A 296 18.39 16.38 -26.23
N ARG A 297 18.88 16.29 -27.46
CA ARG A 297 18.86 15.02 -28.20
C ARG A 297 19.94 14.14 -27.58
N TYR A 298 19.53 13.27 -26.66
CA TYR A 298 20.43 12.27 -26.08
C TYR A 298 20.78 11.25 -27.15
N ASP A 299 22.06 11.21 -27.53
CA ASP A 299 22.63 10.12 -28.29
C ASP A 299 22.82 8.92 -27.37
N PHE A 300 21.87 7.95 -27.45
CA PHE A 300 21.89 6.75 -26.65
C PHE A 300 23.01 5.77 -26.98
N SER A 301 23.75 6.00 -28.09
CA SER A 301 24.89 5.17 -28.50
C SER A 301 26.06 5.23 -27.53
N ASN A 302 26.14 6.30 -26.73
CA ASN A 302 27.23 6.54 -25.77
C ASN A 302 26.81 6.36 -24.30
N MET A 303 25.58 5.97 -24.02
CA MET A 303 25.12 5.75 -22.66
C MET A 303 25.60 4.37 -22.18
N GLN A 304 26.81 4.28 -21.67
CA GLN A 304 27.26 3.15 -20.87
C GLN A 304 26.41 3.13 -19.59
N LEU A 305 25.42 2.22 -19.54
CA LEU A 305 24.71 1.93 -18.31
C LEU A 305 25.73 1.36 -17.32
N PRO A 306 25.74 1.81 -16.04
CA PRO A 306 26.44 1.08 -15.02
C PRO A 306 25.84 -0.34 -14.97
N ILE A 307 26.67 -1.33 -15.31
CA ILE A 307 26.34 -2.74 -15.12
C ILE A 307 26.19 -2.91 -13.60
N VAL A 308 24.97 -3.07 -13.15
CA VAL A 308 24.71 -3.45 -11.76
C VAL A 308 25.19 -4.88 -11.64
N LYS A 309 26.36 -5.05 -11.01
CA LYS A 309 26.83 -6.34 -10.49
C LYS A 309 26.06 -6.71 -9.24
#